data_8f03b624e276b0bda568a00a8f273b20
#
_entry.id   8f03b624e276b0bda568a00a8f273b20
#
_cell.length_a   1.000
_cell.length_b   1.000
_cell.length_c   1.000
_cell.angle_alpha   90.00
_cell.angle_beta   90.00
_cell.angle_gamma   90.00
#
_symmetry.space_group_name_H-M   'P 1'
#
loop_
_entity.id
_entity.type
_entity.pdbx_description
1 polymer ?
#
loop_
_entity_poly.entity_id
_entity_poly.type
_entity_poly.pdbx_seq_one_letter_code
_entity_poly.pdbx_strand_id
1 'polypeptide(L)'
;MSKAGYVLVDAGILPEVYRKVLTAKKYLATGKAASVKEAAQLAGISRSAYYKYKDAIFEYGTSASDEVATVKARLQDSAGVLSSFIGTISRVGGNVLSVNQSLPQDGAADVTVTVRIADLSVEPARLPALLEQLNGVVGAAFIQ
;
A
#
# COMPACT_ATOMS: atom_id res chain seq x y z
N MET A 1 -15.34 -27.35 6.35
CA MET A 1 -15.55 -25.94 5.97
C MET A 1 -15.31 -25.79 4.46
N SER A 2 -16.30 -25.34 3.75
CA SER A 2 -16.14 -25.12 2.33
C SER A 2 -15.22 -23.92 2.11
N LYS A 3 -14.32 -24.04 1.15
CA LYS A 3 -13.53 -22.90 0.72
C LYS A 3 -14.45 -21.96 -0.04
N ALA A 4 -14.64 -20.77 0.48
CA ALA A 4 -15.37 -19.75 -0.23
C ALA A 4 -14.57 -19.34 -1.46
N GLY A 5 -15.11 -19.57 -2.64
CA GLY A 5 -14.55 -19.00 -3.86
C GLY A 5 -15.00 -17.56 -4.00
N TYR A 6 -14.17 -16.76 -4.63
CA TYR A 6 -14.53 -15.39 -4.97
C TYR A 6 -14.80 -15.31 -6.46
N VAL A 7 -15.79 -14.50 -6.83
CA VAL A 7 -16.08 -14.20 -8.23
C VAL A 7 -15.88 -12.72 -8.46
N LEU A 8 -15.43 -12.36 -9.65
CA LEU A 8 -15.27 -10.96 -10.04
C LEU A 8 -16.57 -10.51 -10.69
N VAL A 9 -17.13 -9.41 -10.20
CA VAL A 9 -18.43 -8.90 -10.66
C VAL A 9 -18.28 -7.43 -11.00
N ASP A 10 -18.89 -7.02 -12.12
CA ASP A 10 -18.99 -5.61 -12.47
C ASP A 10 -19.79 -4.87 -11.39
N ALA A 11 -19.19 -3.84 -10.81
CA ALA A 11 -19.82 -3.06 -9.74
C ALA A 11 -21.18 -2.47 -10.17
N GLY A 12 -21.35 -2.21 -11.46
CA GLY A 12 -22.58 -1.63 -11.99
C GLY A 12 -23.83 -2.52 -11.84
N ILE A 13 -23.64 -3.82 -11.70
CA ILE A 13 -24.77 -4.75 -11.53
C ILE A 13 -25.01 -5.17 -10.07
N LEU A 14 -24.14 -4.72 -9.16
CA LEU A 14 -24.28 -5.06 -7.75
C LEU A 14 -25.48 -4.36 -7.13
N PRO A 15 -26.20 -5.03 -6.21
CA PRO A 15 -27.15 -4.35 -5.36
C PRO A 15 -26.49 -3.18 -4.62
N GLU A 16 -27.28 -2.15 -4.41
CA GLU A 16 -26.76 -0.89 -3.85
C GLU A 16 -26.11 -1.08 -2.47
N VAL A 17 -26.65 -1.99 -1.65
CA VAL A 17 -26.11 -2.24 -0.31
C VAL A 17 -24.64 -2.66 -0.36
N TYR A 18 -24.24 -3.46 -1.34
CA TYR A 18 -22.86 -3.91 -1.46
C TYR A 18 -21.91 -2.77 -1.80
N ARG A 19 -22.32 -1.89 -2.70
CA ARG A 19 -21.53 -0.71 -3.04
C ARG A 19 -21.40 0.24 -1.85
N LYS A 20 -22.47 0.36 -1.06
CA LYS A 20 -22.46 1.20 0.14
C LYS A 20 -21.56 0.63 1.23
N VAL A 21 -21.45 -0.70 1.32
CA VAL A 21 -20.50 -1.33 2.23
C VAL A 21 -19.06 -0.97 1.83
N LEU A 22 -18.73 -1.04 0.55
CA LEU A 22 -17.42 -0.64 0.06
C LEU A 22 -17.13 0.84 0.35
N THR A 23 -18.14 1.70 0.17
CA THR A 23 -18.03 3.12 0.49
C THR A 23 -17.74 3.35 1.97
N ALA A 24 -18.46 2.64 2.84
CA ALA A 24 -18.23 2.73 4.29
C ALA A 24 -16.82 2.28 4.66
N LYS A 25 -16.34 1.18 4.08
CA LYS A 25 -14.98 0.70 4.30
C LYS A 25 -13.94 1.74 3.89
N LYS A 26 -14.19 2.42 2.78
CA LYS A 26 -13.31 3.49 2.30
C LYS A 26 -13.27 4.68 3.26
N TYR A 27 -14.43 5.07 3.81
CA TYR A 27 -14.48 6.15 4.79
C TYR A 27 -13.68 5.83 6.04
N LEU A 28 -13.74 4.58 6.51
CA LEU A 28 -12.92 4.14 7.63
C LEU A 28 -11.44 4.15 7.29
N ALA A 29 -11.07 3.65 6.12
CA ALA A 29 -9.68 3.56 5.69
C ALA A 29 -9.03 4.93 5.50
N THR A 30 -9.80 5.92 5.02
CA THR A 30 -9.28 7.27 4.74
C THR A 30 -9.43 8.23 5.91
N GLY A 31 -10.03 7.79 7.02
CA GLY A 31 -10.24 8.64 8.18
C GLY A 31 -11.41 9.61 8.06
N LYS A 32 -12.19 9.55 6.97
CA LYS A 32 -13.39 10.38 6.82
C LYS A 32 -14.43 10.03 7.86
N ALA A 33 -14.46 8.77 8.31
CA ALA A 33 -15.28 8.31 9.42
C ALA A 33 -14.37 7.73 10.50
N ALA A 34 -14.65 8.04 11.75
CA ALA A 34 -13.87 7.57 12.90
C ALA A 34 -14.38 6.25 13.47
N SER A 35 -15.60 5.85 13.11
CA SER A 35 -16.24 4.65 13.63
C SER A 35 -17.11 3.99 12.57
N VAL A 36 -17.45 2.72 12.80
CA VAL A 36 -18.37 1.99 11.92
C VAL A 36 -19.74 2.66 11.90
N LYS A 37 -20.22 3.15 13.05
CA LYS A 37 -21.47 3.86 13.13
C LYS A 37 -21.49 5.05 12.18
N GLU A 38 -20.45 5.87 12.23
CA GLU A 38 -20.33 7.05 11.37
C GLU A 38 -20.19 6.68 9.91
N ALA A 39 -19.36 5.69 9.60
CA ALA A 39 -19.14 5.23 8.23
C ALA A 39 -20.41 4.69 7.61
N ALA A 40 -21.15 3.87 8.33
CA ALA A 40 -22.42 3.32 7.88
C ALA A 40 -23.45 4.42 7.65
N GLN A 41 -23.53 5.37 8.56
CA GLN A 41 -24.44 6.49 8.47
C GLN A 41 -24.14 7.36 7.22
N LEU A 42 -22.87 7.69 7.01
CA LEU A 42 -22.44 8.45 5.83
C LEU A 42 -22.70 7.70 4.52
N ALA A 43 -22.55 6.39 4.54
CA ALA A 43 -22.78 5.56 3.35
C ALA A 43 -24.26 5.25 3.13
N GLY A 44 -25.12 5.51 4.12
CA GLY A 44 -26.55 5.26 4.00
C GLY A 44 -26.97 3.82 4.22
N ILE A 45 -26.28 3.10 5.08
CA ILE A 45 -26.61 1.72 5.47
C ILE A 45 -26.67 1.60 7.00
N SER A 46 -27.30 0.50 7.47
CA SER A 46 -27.27 0.18 8.89
C SER A 46 -25.93 -0.44 9.29
N ARG A 47 -25.60 -0.35 10.58
CA ARG A 47 -24.43 -1.06 11.10
C ARG A 47 -24.55 -2.56 10.89
N SER A 48 -25.76 -3.11 11.04
CA SER A 48 -26.02 -4.53 10.81
C SER A 48 -25.66 -4.95 9.38
N ALA A 49 -26.03 -4.16 8.39
CA ALA A 49 -25.69 -4.43 6.99
C ALA A 49 -24.19 -4.39 6.78
N TYR A 50 -23.52 -3.40 7.37
CA TYR A 50 -22.08 -3.29 7.28
C TYR A 50 -21.39 -4.55 7.84
N TYR A 51 -21.75 -4.95 9.07
CA TYR A 51 -21.13 -6.12 9.70
C TYR A 51 -21.46 -7.42 8.96
N LYS A 52 -22.64 -7.51 8.37
CA LYS A 52 -23.04 -8.69 7.63
C LYS A 52 -22.14 -8.93 6.41
N TYR A 53 -21.74 -7.90 5.72
CA TYR A 53 -21.06 -8.00 4.42
C TYR A 53 -19.59 -7.59 4.43
N LYS A 54 -19.09 -7.00 5.49
CA LYS A 54 -17.75 -6.40 5.50
C LYS A 54 -16.61 -7.37 5.17
N ASP A 55 -16.76 -8.64 5.54
CA ASP A 55 -15.73 -9.66 5.33
C ASP A 55 -15.98 -10.48 4.06
N ALA A 56 -17.03 -10.18 3.31
CA ALA A 56 -17.40 -10.89 2.09
C ALA A 56 -17.24 -10.03 0.83
N ILE A 57 -17.13 -8.73 0.96
CA ILE A 57 -17.07 -7.80 -0.16
C ILE A 57 -15.80 -6.97 -0.07
N PHE A 58 -15.01 -7.04 -1.13
CA PHE A 58 -13.74 -6.31 -1.22
C PHE A 58 -13.67 -5.63 -2.57
N GLU A 59 -13.11 -4.44 -2.60
CA GLU A 59 -12.85 -3.77 -3.85
C GLU A 59 -11.70 -4.48 -4.57
N TYR A 60 -11.94 -4.86 -5.82
CA TYR A 60 -10.90 -5.42 -6.66
C TYR A 60 -10.16 -4.25 -7.29
N GLY A 61 -9.11 -3.83 -6.62
CA GLY A 61 -8.37 -2.65 -7.03
C GLY A 61 -7.38 -2.97 -8.13
N THR A 62 -7.62 -2.44 -9.29
CA THR A 62 -6.64 -2.35 -10.36
C THR A 62 -6.70 -0.97 -10.96
N SER A 63 -6.83 0.03 -10.12
CA SER A 63 -6.62 1.39 -10.61
C SER A 63 -5.13 1.60 -10.81
N ALA A 64 -4.76 2.54 -11.66
CA ALA A 64 -3.35 2.91 -11.82
C ALA A 64 -2.70 3.30 -10.49
N SER A 65 -3.52 3.73 -9.51
CA SER A 65 -3.04 4.07 -8.17
C SER A 65 -2.59 2.87 -7.35
N ASP A 66 -2.88 1.64 -7.79
CA ASP A 66 -2.43 0.42 -7.11
C ASP A 66 -1.16 -0.18 -7.72
N GLU A 67 -0.55 0.53 -8.65
CA GLU A 67 0.70 0.09 -9.24
C GLU A 67 1.80 0.07 -8.19
N VAL A 68 2.46 -1.07 -8.04
CA VAL A 68 3.50 -1.26 -7.05
C VAL A 68 4.78 -1.76 -7.70
N ALA A 69 5.90 -1.40 -7.07
CA ALA A 69 7.20 -1.90 -7.45
C ALA A 69 7.96 -2.28 -6.19
N THR A 70 8.91 -3.19 -6.34
CA THR A 70 9.77 -3.60 -5.23
C THR A 70 11.19 -3.17 -5.51
N VAL A 71 11.76 -2.42 -4.56
CA VAL A 71 13.16 -1.97 -4.62
C VAL A 71 13.97 -2.82 -3.67
N LYS A 72 15.05 -3.40 -4.17
CA LYS A 72 16.04 -4.07 -3.34
C LYS A 72 17.27 -3.17 -3.24
N ALA A 73 17.77 -2.99 -2.04
CA ALA A 73 18.92 -2.14 -1.79
C ALA A 73 19.83 -2.78 -0.77
N ARG A 74 21.09 -2.39 -0.81
CA ARG A 74 22.06 -2.72 0.23
C ARG A 74 22.46 -1.45 0.92
N LEU A 75 22.25 -1.39 2.24
CA LEU A 75 22.48 -0.21 3.05
C LEU A 75 23.56 -0.45 4.06
N GLN A 76 24.44 0.53 4.27
CA GLN A 76 25.39 0.47 5.37
C GLN A 76 24.64 0.40 6.70
N ASP A 77 25.16 -0.39 7.62
CA ASP A 77 24.61 -0.52 8.97
C ASP A 77 25.05 0.64 9.83
N SER A 78 24.40 1.77 9.64
CA SER A 78 24.64 2.96 10.47
C SER A 78 23.33 3.72 10.67
N ALA A 79 23.29 4.47 11.76
CA ALA A 79 22.09 5.19 12.16
C ALA A 79 21.64 6.17 11.09
N GLY A 80 20.35 6.17 10.79
CA GLY A 80 19.74 7.12 9.87
C GLY A 80 19.77 6.73 8.41
N VAL A 81 20.51 5.70 8.00
CA VAL A 81 20.58 5.30 6.58
C VAL A 81 19.23 4.78 6.09
N LEU A 82 18.60 3.88 6.84
CA LEU A 82 17.28 3.35 6.48
C LEU A 82 16.23 4.47 6.48
N SER A 83 16.23 5.32 7.49
CA SER A 83 15.31 6.47 7.57
C SER A 83 15.47 7.40 6.38
N SER A 84 16.69 7.70 5.98
CA SER A 84 16.98 8.55 4.83
C SER A 84 16.49 7.91 3.53
N PHE A 85 16.69 6.59 3.40
CA PHE A 85 16.25 5.81 2.25
C PHE A 85 14.72 5.86 2.12
N ILE A 86 14.00 5.51 3.20
CA ILE A 86 12.53 5.53 3.22
C ILE A 86 12.01 6.96 3.02
N GLY A 87 12.62 7.94 3.68
CA GLY A 87 12.22 9.33 3.57
C GLY A 87 12.35 9.89 2.17
N THR A 88 13.38 9.48 1.43
CA THR A 88 13.57 9.90 0.05
C THR A 88 12.49 9.32 -0.86
N ILE A 89 12.13 8.04 -0.69
CA ILE A 89 11.02 7.44 -1.42
C ILE A 89 9.74 8.21 -1.18
N SER A 90 9.45 8.53 0.09
CA SER A 90 8.24 9.28 0.45
C SER A 90 8.24 10.68 -0.12
N ARG A 91 9.39 11.34 -0.12
CA ARG A 91 9.51 12.72 -0.62
C ARG A 91 9.21 12.83 -2.09
N VAL A 92 9.53 11.81 -2.88
CA VAL A 92 9.23 11.80 -4.31
C VAL A 92 7.86 11.18 -4.63
N GLY A 93 7.02 11.00 -3.64
CA GLY A 93 5.64 10.55 -3.83
C GLY A 93 5.42 9.05 -3.75
N GLY A 94 6.44 8.29 -3.35
CA GLY A 94 6.29 6.85 -3.14
C GLY A 94 5.57 6.57 -1.84
N ASN A 95 4.61 5.65 -1.88
CA ASN A 95 3.94 5.19 -0.66
C ASN A 95 4.50 3.82 -0.29
N VAL A 96 5.28 3.79 0.79
CA VAL A 96 5.93 2.55 1.25
C VAL A 96 4.89 1.64 1.88
N LEU A 97 4.75 0.44 1.35
CA LEU A 97 3.77 -0.55 1.79
C LEU A 97 4.38 -1.59 2.71
N SER A 98 5.62 -1.99 2.47
CA SER A 98 6.31 -2.94 3.34
C SER A 98 7.82 -2.71 3.27
N VAL A 99 8.50 -3.06 4.34
CA VAL A 99 9.96 -3.00 4.45
C VAL A 99 10.42 -4.30 5.09
N ASN A 100 11.35 -5.00 4.43
CA ASN A 100 12.02 -6.17 4.98
C ASN A 100 13.50 -5.91 5.01
N GLN A 101 14.11 -6.08 6.16
CA GLN A 101 15.54 -5.87 6.34
C GLN A 101 16.18 -7.13 6.90
N SER A 102 17.27 -7.56 6.29
CA SER A 102 18.06 -8.67 6.80
C SER A 102 18.94 -8.22 7.96
N LEU A 103 19.46 -9.18 8.70
CA LEU A 103 20.49 -8.87 9.69
C LEU A 103 21.75 -8.38 8.97
N PRO A 104 22.45 -7.38 9.54
CA PRO A 104 23.67 -6.86 8.94
C PRO A 104 24.75 -7.95 8.82
N GLN A 105 25.45 -7.94 7.70
CA GLN A 105 26.63 -8.75 7.47
C GLN A 105 27.69 -7.89 6.80
N ASP A 106 28.91 -7.95 7.32
CA ASP A 106 30.01 -7.17 6.77
C ASP A 106 29.72 -5.66 6.71
N GLY A 107 29.01 -5.16 7.72
CA GLY A 107 28.72 -3.74 7.85
C GLY A 107 27.58 -3.23 7.00
N ALA A 108 26.80 -4.11 6.35
CA ALA A 108 25.67 -3.71 5.52
C ALA A 108 24.51 -4.70 5.65
N ALA A 109 23.33 -4.24 5.38
CA ALA A 109 22.11 -5.07 5.39
C ALA A 109 21.37 -4.95 4.06
N ASP A 110 20.75 -6.04 3.65
CA ASP A 110 19.85 -6.02 2.49
C ASP A 110 18.48 -5.57 2.93
N VAL A 111 17.88 -4.67 2.16
CA VAL A 111 16.55 -4.13 2.40
C VAL A 111 15.72 -4.32 1.14
N THR A 112 14.50 -4.77 1.34
CA THR A 112 13.51 -4.88 0.27
C THR A 112 12.31 -4.03 0.65
N VAL A 113 11.95 -3.08 -0.21
CA VAL A 113 10.87 -2.13 0.04
C VAL A 113 9.85 -2.25 -1.09
N THR A 114 8.60 -2.50 -0.73
CA THR A 114 7.47 -2.49 -1.67
C THR A 114 6.83 -1.13 -1.62
N VAL A 115 6.69 -0.49 -2.77
CA VAL A 115 6.27 0.91 -2.88
C VAL A 115 5.15 1.02 -3.90
N ARG A 116 4.12 1.77 -3.55
CA ARG A 116 3.10 2.20 -4.52
C ARG A 116 3.67 3.39 -5.29
N ILE A 117 3.73 3.30 -6.61
CA ILE A 117 4.49 4.22 -7.45
C ILE A 117 3.65 5.11 -8.35
N ALA A 118 2.32 5.00 -8.31
CA ALA A 118 1.46 5.76 -9.21
C ALA A 118 1.61 7.28 -9.07
N ASP A 119 1.92 7.76 -7.87
CA ASP A 119 2.00 9.18 -7.55
C ASP A 119 3.43 9.70 -7.48
N LEU A 120 4.40 8.97 -8.03
CA LEU A 120 5.78 9.45 -8.03
C LEU A 120 5.91 10.75 -8.84
N SER A 121 6.67 11.69 -8.30
CA SER A 121 7.01 12.93 -8.99
C SER A 121 8.18 12.78 -9.98
N VAL A 122 8.81 11.61 -10.00
CA VAL A 122 9.88 11.26 -10.92
C VAL A 122 9.48 10.02 -11.70
N GLU A 123 10.12 9.79 -12.85
CA GLU A 123 9.89 8.54 -13.58
C GLU A 123 10.32 7.36 -12.72
N PRO A 124 9.48 6.30 -12.62
CA PRO A 124 9.81 5.15 -11.78
C PRO A 124 11.20 4.57 -12.06
N ALA A 125 11.60 4.50 -13.31
CA ALA A 125 12.90 3.95 -13.70
C ALA A 125 14.09 4.73 -13.10
N ARG A 126 13.88 5.98 -12.69
CA ARG A 126 14.93 6.82 -12.11
C ARG A 126 15.07 6.64 -10.60
N LEU A 127 14.11 6.00 -9.96
CA LEU A 127 14.11 5.87 -8.51
C LEU A 127 15.35 5.17 -7.96
N PRO A 128 15.80 4.03 -8.50
CA PRO A 128 17.00 3.39 -7.97
C PRO A 128 18.25 4.28 -8.03
N ALA A 129 18.45 4.98 -9.13
CA ALA A 129 19.61 5.88 -9.26
C ALA A 129 19.56 7.03 -8.25
N LEU A 130 18.36 7.55 -8.00
CA LEU A 130 18.16 8.60 -7.01
C LEU A 130 18.53 8.10 -5.60
N LEU A 131 18.11 6.88 -5.28
CA LEU A 131 18.40 6.28 -3.98
C LEU A 131 19.90 5.98 -3.80
N GLU A 132 20.58 5.59 -4.86
CA GLU A 132 22.00 5.31 -4.82
C GLU A 132 22.86 6.55 -4.52
N GLN A 133 22.30 7.75 -4.70
CA GLN A 133 23.00 8.99 -4.38
C GLN A 133 23.03 9.28 -2.88
N LEU A 134 22.23 8.57 -2.08
CA LEU A 134 22.20 8.78 -0.64
C LEU A 134 23.43 8.19 0.03
N ASN A 135 23.94 8.88 1.05
CA ASN A 135 25.02 8.35 1.85
C ASN A 135 24.59 7.05 2.54
N GLY A 136 25.43 6.03 2.42
CA GLY A 136 25.15 4.74 3.04
C GLY A 136 24.38 3.77 2.15
N VAL A 137 23.92 4.17 0.98
CA VAL A 137 23.29 3.26 0.02
C VAL A 137 24.37 2.71 -0.89
N VAL A 138 24.63 1.41 -0.78
CA VAL A 138 25.67 0.74 -1.56
C VAL A 138 25.16 0.43 -2.97
N GLY A 139 23.88 0.09 -3.09
CA GLY A 139 23.25 -0.14 -4.37
C GLY A 139 21.75 -0.25 -4.22
N ALA A 140 21.02 0.04 -5.28
CA ALA A 140 19.57 -0.08 -5.32
C ALA A 140 19.12 -0.46 -6.72
N ALA A 141 18.12 -1.34 -6.80
CA ALA A 141 17.54 -1.77 -8.08
C ALA A 141 16.12 -2.27 -7.86
N PHE A 142 15.31 -2.18 -8.90
CA PHE A 142 14.04 -2.87 -8.88
C PHE A 142 14.25 -4.37 -9.01
N ILE A 143 13.41 -5.14 -8.34
CA ILE A 143 13.32 -6.59 -8.57
C ILE A 143 11.99 -6.90 -9.25
N GLN A 144 12.06 -7.85 -10.16
CA GLN A 144 10.90 -8.30 -10.92
C GLN A 144 10.27 -9.52 -10.29
#